data_a20c0197b76ee0c69793edc606fbb495
#
_entry.id   a20c0197b76ee0c69793edc606fbb495
#
_cell.length_a   1.000
_cell.length_b   1.000
_cell.length_c   1.000
_cell.angle_alpha   90.00
_cell.angle_beta   90.00
_cell.angle_gamma   90.00
#
_symmetry.space_group_name_H-M   'P 1'
#
loop_
_entity.id
_entity.type
_entity.pdbx_description
1 polymer ?
#
loop_
_entity_poly.entity_id
_entity_poly.type
_entity_poly.pdbx_seq_one_letter_code
_entity_poly.pdbx_strand_id
1 'polypeptide(L)'
;MNPDTNQVYGISFMCRFMKVSRAAYYKWIHRTPSKRALEDKEILKYVKIIEEENEYTLGVRRLMMNLHCDTTYRTSAGKMRRIMRENGIVASIRVAQHDRKAQRKEHISNNLLLSDEGHNFKPDKPNQVWVTDCTELRFGWKFSERLRLSAIKDLNDHSIIDWDIEETETADLVTRTFDKALAISNGAKPTVLHSDQGSSYTSGVFNKHLASNGVKHSMSRPGTPGDNSPMESFWSHMKTEFFNFYHALNREEMVQLIEKCINWYNYKRRQETLNGMTPKEFRNHAILKTA
;
A
#
# COMPACT_ATOMS: atom_id res chain seq x y z
N MET A 1 -5.79 24.95 -40.92
CA MET A 1 -4.62 25.71 -41.38
C MET A 1 -3.49 24.70 -41.52
N ASN A 2 -2.78 24.66 -42.62
CA ASN A 2 -1.59 23.81 -42.76
C ASN A 2 -0.45 24.49 -41.96
N PRO A 3 0.17 23.84 -40.99
CA PRO A 3 1.23 24.44 -40.18
C PRO A 3 2.46 24.86 -41.01
N ASP A 4 2.72 24.20 -42.14
CA ASP A 4 3.91 24.48 -42.95
C ASP A 4 3.72 25.58 -44.02
N THR A 5 2.46 25.82 -44.42
CA THR A 5 2.18 26.75 -45.53
C THR A 5 1.23 27.89 -45.19
N ASN A 6 0.71 27.94 -43.97
CA ASN A 6 -0.29 28.91 -43.50
C ASN A 6 -1.56 28.96 -44.38
N GLN A 7 -1.79 27.98 -45.22
CA GLN A 7 -2.88 27.92 -46.20
C GLN A 7 -4.17 27.42 -45.58
N VAL A 8 -5.27 28.14 -45.78
CA VAL A 8 -6.60 27.74 -45.31
C VAL A 8 -7.22 26.74 -46.30
N TYR A 9 -7.45 25.53 -45.84
CA TYR A 9 -8.14 24.52 -46.70
C TYR A 9 -9.61 24.90 -46.95
N GLY A 10 -10.04 24.82 -48.22
CA GLY A 10 -11.46 25.00 -48.56
C GLY A 10 -12.37 23.97 -47.94
N ILE A 11 -13.58 24.36 -47.56
CA ILE A 11 -14.57 23.48 -46.89
C ILE A 11 -14.84 22.19 -47.69
N SER A 12 -14.87 22.28 -49.04
CA SER A 12 -15.03 21.13 -49.93
C SER A 12 -13.93 20.10 -49.80
N PHE A 13 -12.68 20.54 -49.65
CA PHE A 13 -11.53 19.66 -49.42
C PHE A 13 -11.60 19.01 -48.06
N MET A 14 -11.85 19.77 -47.00
CA MET A 14 -11.97 19.25 -45.62
C MET A 14 -13.11 18.24 -45.49
N CYS A 15 -14.27 18.53 -46.08
CA CYS A 15 -15.41 17.60 -46.06
C CYS A 15 -15.08 16.27 -46.76
N ARG A 16 -14.37 16.32 -47.87
CA ARG A 16 -13.93 15.12 -48.63
C ARG A 16 -12.91 14.31 -47.79
N PHE A 17 -11.95 14.98 -47.23
CA PHE A 17 -10.91 14.37 -46.37
C PHE A 17 -11.53 13.66 -45.15
N MET A 18 -12.44 14.33 -44.46
CA MET A 18 -13.17 13.79 -43.28
C MET A 18 -14.31 12.85 -43.64
N LYS A 19 -14.55 12.56 -44.92
CA LYS A 19 -15.63 11.68 -45.43
C LYS A 19 -17.03 12.10 -44.95
N VAL A 20 -17.30 13.39 -44.83
CA VAL A 20 -18.60 13.97 -44.49
C VAL A 20 -19.15 14.76 -45.67
N SER A 21 -20.50 14.76 -45.83
CA SER A 21 -21.10 15.58 -46.87
C SER A 21 -21.06 17.05 -46.52
N ARG A 22 -20.92 17.94 -47.52
CA ARG A 22 -21.02 19.41 -47.31
C ARG A 22 -22.35 19.81 -46.65
N ALA A 23 -23.43 19.18 -47.02
CA ALA A 23 -24.73 19.42 -46.43
C ALA A 23 -24.74 19.10 -44.92
N ALA A 24 -24.14 17.96 -44.51
CA ALA A 24 -24.01 17.58 -43.10
C ALA A 24 -23.15 18.59 -42.32
N TYR A 25 -22.05 19.08 -42.92
CA TYR A 25 -21.22 20.12 -42.34
C TYR A 25 -21.96 21.42 -42.09
N TYR A 26 -22.69 21.94 -43.09
CA TYR A 26 -23.47 23.18 -42.91
C TYR A 26 -24.65 22.96 -41.96
N LYS A 27 -25.33 21.82 -41.97
CA LYS A 27 -26.36 21.47 -41.00
C LYS A 27 -25.82 21.44 -39.57
N TRP A 28 -24.58 21.01 -39.40
CA TRP A 28 -23.91 21.01 -38.08
C TRP A 28 -23.57 22.43 -37.63
N ILE A 29 -22.98 23.26 -38.50
CA ILE A 29 -22.65 24.68 -38.18
C ILE A 29 -23.86 25.51 -37.84
N HIS A 30 -24.96 25.34 -38.56
CA HIS A 30 -26.20 26.13 -38.36
C HIS A 30 -27.19 25.43 -37.40
N ARG A 31 -26.72 24.41 -36.67
CA ARG A 31 -27.56 23.67 -35.74
C ARG A 31 -27.99 24.57 -34.59
N THR A 32 -29.26 24.80 -34.44
CA THR A 32 -29.84 25.41 -33.24
C THR A 32 -29.81 24.40 -32.07
N PRO A 33 -29.47 24.82 -30.85
CA PRO A 33 -29.53 23.94 -29.70
C PRO A 33 -30.92 23.37 -29.47
N SER A 34 -30.99 22.09 -29.16
CA SER A 34 -32.27 21.48 -28.83
C SER A 34 -32.81 22.01 -27.49
N LYS A 35 -34.12 21.93 -27.27
CA LYS A 35 -34.75 22.30 -25.99
C LYS A 35 -34.03 21.66 -24.79
N ARG A 36 -33.66 20.40 -24.95
CA ARG A 36 -32.87 19.64 -23.94
C ARG A 36 -31.50 20.26 -23.69
N ALA A 37 -30.79 20.67 -24.75
CA ALA A 37 -29.46 21.29 -24.61
C ALA A 37 -29.53 22.68 -23.94
N LEU A 38 -30.60 23.42 -24.20
CA LEU A 38 -30.87 24.70 -23.51
C LEU A 38 -31.17 24.49 -22.04
N GLU A 39 -32.02 23.52 -21.71
CA GLU A 39 -32.31 23.15 -20.32
C GLU A 39 -31.04 22.65 -19.57
N ASP A 40 -30.24 21.80 -20.20
CA ASP A 40 -28.96 21.31 -19.63
C ASP A 40 -28.01 22.48 -19.34
N LYS A 41 -27.99 23.50 -20.22
CA LYS A 41 -27.14 24.69 -20.03
C LYS A 41 -27.62 25.54 -18.85
N GLU A 42 -28.93 25.68 -18.67
CA GLU A 42 -29.48 26.39 -17.51
C GLU A 42 -29.21 25.61 -16.20
N ILE A 43 -29.47 24.30 -16.18
CA ILE A 43 -29.16 23.46 -15.04
C ILE A 43 -27.65 23.56 -14.67
N LEU A 44 -26.74 23.56 -15.66
CA LEU A 44 -25.33 23.71 -15.45
C LEU A 44 -24.95 25.03 -14.77
N LYS A 45 -25.62 26.13 -15.07
CA LYS A 45 -25.37 27.40 -14.37
C LYS A 45 -25.65 27.28 -12.88
N TYR A 46 -26.82 26.74 -12.52
CA TYR A 46 -27.17 26.52 -11.11
C TYR A 46 -26.22 25.54 -10.43
N VAL A 47 -25.87 24.44 -11.10
CA VAL A 47 -24.92 23.46 -10.58
C VAL A 47 -23.59 24.10 -10.24
N LYS A 48 -23.07 24.99 -11.09
CA LYS A 48 -21.81 25.72 -10.83
C LYS A 48 -21.90 26.63 -9.61
N ILE A 49 -23.01 27.37 -9.46
CA ILE A 49 -23.25 28.24 -8.30
C ILE A 49 -23.30 27.39 -7.02
N ILE A 50 -24.10 26.31 -7.02
CA ILE A 50 -24.22 25.40 -5.87
C ILE A 50 -22.88 24.76 -5.50
N GLU A 51 -22.08 24.36 -6.48
CA GLU A 51 -20.74 23.77 -6.23
C GLU A 51 -19.77 24.80 -5.65
N GLU A 52 -19.80 26.04 -6.15
CA GLU A 52 -18.97 27.14 -5.65
C GLU A 52 -19.32 27.49 -4.20
N GLU A 53 -20.60 27.60 -3.86
CA GLU A 53 -21.09 27.84 -2.50
C GLU A 53 -20.74 26.71 -1.53
N ASN A 54 -20.54 25.49 -2.02
CA ASN A 54 -20.24 24.29 -1.22
C ASN A 54 -18.79 23.78 -1.41
N GLU A 55 -17.87 24.64 -1.87
CA GLU A 55 -16.44 24.33 -2.03
C GLU A 55 -16.16 23.06 -2.86
N TYR A 56 -17.00 22.77 -3.84
CA TYR A 56 -16.91 21.59 -4.71
C TYR A 56 -16.94 20.24 -3.97
N THR A 57 -17.61 20.19 -2.83
CA THR A 57 -17.69 18.95 -2.02
C THR A 57 -18.90 18.06 -2.35
N LEU A 58 -19.84 18.56 -3.18
CA LEU A 58 -21.10 17.89 -3.38
C LEU A 58 -21.03 16.76 -4.41
N GLY A 59 -21.54 15.59 -4.04
CA GLY A 59 -21.77 14.49 -4.97
C GLY A 59 -23.17 14.60 -5.61
N VAL A 60 -23.41 13.81 -6.67
CA VAL A 60 -24.65 13.78 -7.47
C VAL A 60 -25.94 13.92 -6.66
N ARG A 61 -26.09 13.16 -5.55
CA ARG A 61 -27.32 13.16 -4.74
C ARG A 61 -27.55 14.50 -4.03
N ARG A 62 -26.48 15.09 -3.45
CA ARG A 62 -26.57 16.38 -2.77
C ARG A 62 -26.80 17.52 -3.76
N LEU A 63 -26.11 17.52 -4.91
CA LEU A 63 -26.34 18.48 -5.99
C LEU A 63 -27.78 18.45 -6.49
N MET A 64 -28.34 17.25 -6.70
CA MET A 64 -29.74 17.14 -7.08
C MET A 64 -30.67 17.69 -6.02
N MET A 65 -30.40 17.41 -4.75
CA MET A 65 -31.20 17.89 -3.63
C MET A 65 -31.21 19.43 -3.59
N ASN A 66 -30.05 20.07 -3.62
CA ASN A 66 -29.91 21.52 -3.64
C ASN A 66 -30.60 22.12 -4.89
N LEU A 67 -30.32 21.59 -6.09
CA LEU A 67 -30.99 22.04 -7.31
C LEU A 67 -32.51 21.97 -7.21
N HIS A 68 -33.04 20.89 -6.62
CA HIS A 68 -34.47 20.71 -6.46
C HIS A 68 -35.12 21.62 -5.40
N CYS A 69 -34.35 21.99 -4.36
CA CYS A 69 -34.82 22.91 -3.33
C CYS A 69 -34.72 24.36 -3.80
N ASP A 70 -33.67 24.75 -4.47
CA ASP A 70 -33.33 26.12 -4.78
C ASP A 70 -33.91 26.59 -6.13
N THR A 71 -34.37 25.65 -6.97
CA THR A 71 -34.91 25.94 -8.30
C THR A 71 -36.15 25.12 -8.65
N THR A 72 -36.79 25.49 -9.75
CA THR A 72 -37.92 24.73 -10.32
C THR A 72 -37.47 23.53 -11.17
N TYR A 73 -36.17 23.41 -11.44
CA TYR A 73 -35.62 22.31 -12.25
C TYR A 73 -35.67 20.98 -11.51
N ARG A 74 -36.11 19.95 -12.24
CA ARG A 74 -36.12 18.57 -11.75
C ARG A 74 -35.26 17.71 -12.68
N THR A 75 -34.37 16.92 -12.10
CA THR A 75 -33.45 16.14 -12.89
C THR A 75 -33.25 14.74 -12.32
N SER A 76 -32.99 13.77 -13.19
CA SER A 76 -32.62 12.42 -12.76
C SER A 76 -31.16 12.32 -12.43
N ALA A 77 -30.76 11.32 -11.60
CA ALA A 77 -29.38 11.05 -11.28
C ALA A 77 -28.52 10.75 -12.53
N GLY A 78 -29.11 10.14 -13.56
CA GLY A 78 -28.42 9.89 -14.85
C GLY A 78 -28.12 11.19 -15.60
N LYS A 79 -29.10 12.11 -15.66
CA LYS A 79 -28.91 13.43 -16.29
C LYS A 79 -27.88 14.25 -15.55
N MET A 80 -27.92 14.28 -14.21
CA MET A 80 -26.95 15.02 -13.39
C MET A 80 -25.53 14.46 -13.58
N ARG A 81 -25.34 13.13 -13.51
CA ARG A 81 -24.01 12.52 -13.77
C ARG A 81 -23.48 12.86 -15.16
N ARG A 82 -24.33 12.91 -16.17
CA ARG A 82 -23.91 13.30 -17.51
C ARG A 82 -23.45 14.74 -17.55
N ILE A 83 -24.23 15.69 -17.00
CA ILE A 83 -23.88 17.11 -16.95
C ILE A 83 -22.55 17.31 -16.21
N MET A 84 -22.38 16.68 -15.05
CA MET A 84 -21.12 16.75 -14.28
C MET A 84 -19.93 16.23 -15.10
N ARG A 85 -20.06 15.04 -15.71
CA ARG A 85 -18.98 14.42 -16.49
C ARG A 85 -18.60 15.26 -17.71
N GLU A 86 -19.60 15.77 -18.48
CA GLU A 86 -19.37 16.58 -19.67
C GLU A 86 -18.70 17.92 -19.36
N ASN A 87 -18.80 18.39 -18.12
CA ASN A 87 -18.26 19.67 -17.67
C ASN A 87 -17.09 19.54 -16.66
N GLY A 88 -16.58 18.33 -16.45
CA GLY A 88 -15.44 18.11 -15.55
C GLY A 88 -15.72 18.39 -14.07
N ILE A 89 -16.98 18.38 -13.65
CA ILE A 89 -17.38 18.61 -12.25
C ILE A 89 -17.22 17.33 -11.46
N VAL A 90 -16.32 17.34 -10.49
CA VAL A 90 -15.98 16.21 -9.61
C VAL A 90 -15.96 16.70 -8.17
N ALA A 91 -16.68 15.99 -7.27
CA ALA A 91 -16.64 16.34 -5.85
C ALA A 91 -15.21 16.18 -5.29
N SER A 92 -14.68 17.25 -4.68
CA SER A 92 -13.30 17.30 -4.16
C SER A 92 -13.01 16.22 -3.09
N ILE A 93 -13.99 15.86 -2.28
CA ILE A 93 -13.88 14.82 -1.24
C ILE A 93 -13.85 13.39 -1.79
N ARG A 94 -14.10 13.19 -3.09
CA ARG A 94 -14.10 11.89 -3.78
C ARG A 94 -13.17 11.85 -4.97
N VAL A 95 -12.20 12.72 -5.01
CA VAL A 95 -11.05 12.51 -5.90
C VAL A 95 -10.49 11.14 -5.53
N ALA A 96 -10.53 10.20 -6.47
CA ALA A 96 -10.01 8.88 -6.26
C ALA A 96 -8.61 9.04 -5.67
N GLN A 97 -8.43 8.63 -4.42
CA GLN A 97 -7.08 8.50 -3.90
C GLN A 97 -6.33 7.74 -4.96
N HIS A 98 -5.18 8.27 -5.39
CA HIS A 98 -4.26 7.65 -6.35
C HIS A 98 -4.41 6.15 -6.28
N ASP A 99 -4.56 5.49 -7.40
CA ASP A 99 -4.90 4.06 -7.45
C ASP A 99 -3.85 3.25 -6.66
N ARG A 100 -4.01 3.24 -5.34
CA ARG A 100 -3.14 2.49 -4.41
C ARG A 100 -3.08 1.02 -4.79
N LYS A 101 -4.10 0.51 -5.50
CA LYS A 101 -4.10 -0.87 -6.01
C LYS A 101 -3.17 -1.03 -7.21
N ALA A 102 -3.11 -0.05 -8.13
CA ALA A 102 -2.18 -0.08 -9.24
C ALA A 102 -0.73 0.07 -8.76
N GLN A 103 -0.47 1.03 -7.87
CA GLN A 103 0.86 1.20 -7.27
C GLN A 103 1.31 -0.03 -6.46
N ARG A 104 0.40 -0.67 -5.73
CA ARG A 104 0.71 -1.92 -5.03
C ARG A 104 1.10 -3.04 -5.98
N LYS A 105 0.39 -3.19 -7.12
CA LYS A 105 0.71 -4.22 -8.12
C LYS A 105 2.09 -4.04 -8.73
N GLU A 106 2.56 -2.81 -8.90
CA GLU A 106 3.87 -2.50 -9.46
C GLU A 106 5.03 -2.98 -8.57
N HIS A 107 4.80 -3.04 -7.25
CA HIS A 107 5.81 -3.41 -6.26
C HIS A 107 5.60 -4.81 -5.65
N ILE A 108 4.73 -5.63 -6.21
CA ILE A 108 4.58 -7.03 -5.80
C ILE A 108 5.71 -7.85 -6.44
N SER A 109 6.50 -8.49 -5.58
CA SER A 109 7.57 -9.39 -5.98
C SER A 109 7.13 -10.86 -5.87
N ASN A 110 7.76 -11.73 -6.66
CA ASN A 110 7.54 -13.17 -6.56
C ASN A 110 8.06 -13.72 -5.24
N ASN A 111 7.48 -14.86 -4.80
CA ASN A 111 8.00 -15.61 -3.66
C ASN A 111 9.29 -16.34 -4.09
N LEU A 112 10.45 -15.83 -3.64
CA LEU A 112 11.77 -16.40 -3.94
C LEU A 112 12.14 -17.55 -3.00
N LEU A 113 11.35 -17.80 -1.94
CA LEU A 113 11.54 -18.89 -1.00
C LEU A 113 10.72 -20.13 -1.37
N LEU A 114 9.93 -20.06 -2.43
CA LEU A 114 9.11 -21.16 -2.93
C LEU A 114 9.76 -21.77 -4.17
N SER A 115 10.00 -23.09 -4.14
CA SER A 115 10.43 -23.90 -5.27
C SER A 115 9.40 -24.99 -5.58
N ASP A 116 9.61 -25.77 -6.62
CA ASP A 116 8.77 -26.92 -6.96
C ASP A 116 8.76 -28.01 -5.85
N GLU A 117 9.82 -28.05 -5.04
CA GLU A 117 9.97 -28.97 -3.90
C GLU A 117 9.35 -28.43 -2.60
N GLY A 118 8.81 -27.20 -2.61
CA GLY A 118 8.24 -26.54 -1.45
C GLY A 118 9.02 -25.31 -1.00
N HIS A 119 8.80 -24.88 0.26
CA HIS A 119 9.45 -23.71 0.82
C HIS A 119 10.90 -24.00 1.26
N ASN A 120 11.82 -23.15 0.84
CA ASN A 120 13.21 -23.19 1.32
C ASN A 120 13.40 -22.14 2.43
N PHE A 121 13.16 -22.56 3.67
CA PHE A 121 13.40 -21.74 4.86
C PHE A 121 14.73 -22.06 5.58
N LYS A 122 15.65 -22.75 4.92
CA LYS A 122 16.93 -23.15 5.49
C LYS A 122 18.11 -22.62 4.65
N PRO A 123 18.42 -21.33 4.73
CA PRO A 123 19.62 -20.80 4.11
C PRO A 123 20.86 -21.37 4.78
N ASP A 124 21.94 -21.49 4.01
CA ASP A 124 23.20 -22.14 4.46
C ASP A 124 23.98 -21.29 5.47
N LYS A 125 23.82 -19.98 5.44
CA LYS A 125 24.63 -19.04 6.21
C LYS A 125 23.78 -17.97 6.88
N PRO A 126 24.19 -17.47 8.07
CA PRO A 126 23.60 -16.29 8.68
C PRO A 126 23.62 -15.09 7.72
N ASN A 127 22.63 -14.24 7.83
CA ASN A 127 22.44 -13.04 7.01
C ASN A 127 22.27 -13.31 5.49
N GLN A 128 21.92 -14.52 5.08
CA GLN A 128 21.62 -14.81 3.68
C GLN A 128 20.16 -14.46 3.34
N VAL A 129 19.23 -14.84 4.19
CA VAL A 129 17.80 -14.59 4.03
C VAL A 129 17.20 -14.08 5.33
N TRP A 130 16.63 -12.91 5.28
CA TRP A 130 15.85 -12.35 6.38
C TRP A 130 14.36 -12.41 6.08
N VAL A 131 13.56 -12.60 7.10
CA VAL A 131 12.09 -12.50 7.03
C VAL A 131 11.61 -11.39 7.95
N THR A 132 10.56 -10.70 7.54
CA THR A 132 9.98 -9.60 8.30
C THR A 132 8.47 -9.67 8.27
N ASP A 133 7.87 -9.18 9.33
CA ASP A 133 6.41 -9.05 9.47
C ASP A 133 6.08 -8.05 10.57
N CYS A 134 4.83 -7.58 10.57
CA CYS A 134 4.29 -6.71 11.60
C CYS A 134 3.18 -7.40 12.39
N THR A 135 3.19 -7.23 13.71
CA THR A 135 2.09 -7.72 14.57
C THR A 135 1.49 -6.60 15.40
N GLU A 136 0.20 -6.73 15.74
CA GLU A 136 -0.45 -5.86 16.71
C GLU A 136 -0.24 -6.40 18.11
N LEU A 137 0.21 -5.53 19.03
CA LEU A 137 0.24 -5.76 20.46
C LEU A 137 -0.74 -4.83 21.15
N ARG A 138 -1.44 -5.34 22.13
CA ARG A 138 -2.41 -4.58 22.94
C ARG A 138 -1.94 -4.46 24.37
N PHE A 139 -2.14 -3.31 24.98
CA PHE A 139 -1.72 -3.00 26.34
C PHE A 139 -2.68 -2.01 27.00
N GLY A 140 -2.33 -1.56 28.20
CA GLY A 140 -3.16 -0.64 28.96
C GLY A 140 -4.34 -1.33 29.65
N TRP A 141 -5.17 -0.52 30.30
CA TRP A 141 -6.33 -1.01 31.03
C TRP A 141 -7.32 -1.71 30.06
N LYS A 142 -7.65 -2.95 30.33
CA LYS A 142 -8.51 -3.80 29.48
C LYS A 142 -8.05 -3.85 28.00
N PHE A 143 -6.72 -3.73 27.75
CA PHE A 143 -6.15 -3.75 26.40
C PHE A 143 -6.70 -2.65 25.46
N SER A 144 -6.97 -1.46 26.04
CA SER A 144 -7.55 -0.33 25.31
C SER A 144 -6.59 0.31 24.32
N GLU A 145 -5.28 0.14 24.52
CA GLU A 145 -4.23 0.70 23.70
C GLU A 145 -3.60 -0.37 22.78
N ARG A 146 -3.02 0.08 21.71
CA ARG A 146 -2.38 -0.80 20.72
C ARG A 146 -1.15 -0.13 20.10
N LEU A 147 -0.21 -0.96 19.70
CA LEU A 147 0.90 -0.57 18.84
C LEU A 147 1.22 -1.65 17.82
N ARG A 148 1.94 -1.29 16.78
CA ARG A 148 2.49 -2.19 15.78
C ARG A 148 3.95 -2.45 16.10
N LEU A 149 4.30 -3.73 16.16
CA LEU A 149 5.67 -4.20 16.29
C LEU A 149 6.10 -4.78 14.96
N SER A 150 7.14 -4.20 14.36
CA SER A 150 7.85 -4.74 13.21
C SER A 150 9.13 -5.44 13.69
N ALA A 151 9.43 -6.61 13.17
CA ALA A 151 10.67 -7.31 13.50
C ALA A 151 11.28 -7.99 12.28
N ILE A 152 12.60 -8.16 12.32
CA ILE A 152 13.36 -8.89 11.32
C ILE A 152 14.04 -10.10 11.97
N LYS A 153 13.83 -11.27 11.35
CA LYS A 153 14.37 -12.55 11.79
C LYS A 153 15.29 -13.13 10.72
N ASP A 154 16.42 -13.65 11.13
CA ASP A 154 17.30 -14.43 10.27
C ASP A 154 16.76 -15.86 10.14
N LEU A 155 16.66 -16.38 8.92
CA LEU A 155 16.16 -17.73 8.68
C LEU A 155 17.18 -18.82 9.00
N ASN A 156 18.49 -18.53 9.00
CA ASN A 156 19.51 -19.53 9.29
C ASN A 156 19.56 -19.90 10.77
N ASP A 157 19.64 -18.90 11.63
CA ASP A 157 19.80 -19.10 13.07
C ASP A 157 18.55 -18.80 13.89
N HIS A 158 17.47 -18.35 13.24
CA HIS A 158 16.19 -17.95 13.82
C HIS A 158 16.26 -16.76 14.78
N SER A 159 17.39 -16.04 14.91
CA SER A 159 17.47 -14.89 15.79
C SER A 159 16.62 -13.72 15.27
N ILE A 160 15.98 -13.02 16.19
CA ILE A 160 15.46 -11.70 15.89
C ILE A 160 16.65 -10.74 15.88
N ILE A 161 16.89 -10.14 14.72
CA ILE A 161 18.05 -9.27 14.51
C ILE A 161 17.77 -7.93 15.17
N ASP A 162 16.65 -7.32 14.80
CA ASP A 162 16.16 -6.08 15.40
C ASP A 162 14.65 -5.91 15.22
N TRP A 163 14.11 -4.89 15.87
CA TRP A 163 12.69 -4.55 15.89
C TRP A 163 12.46 -3.05 16.07
N ASP A 164 11.25 -2.60 15.73
CA ASP A 164 10.78 -1.23 15.97
C ASP A 164 9.27 -1.20 16.20
N ILE A 165 8.77 -0.12 16.79
CA ILE A 165 7.36 0.05 17.11
C ILE A 165 6.80 1.38 16.63
N GLU A 166 5.50 1.37 16.28
CA GLU A 166 4.74 2.56 15.91
C GLU A 166 3.27 2.37 16.30
N GLU A 167 2.48 3.44 16.35
CA GLU A 167 1.03 3.35 16.57
C GLU A 167 0.31 2.71 15.40
N THR A 168 0.81 2.94 14.19
CA THR A 168 0.27 2.41 12.94
C THR A 168 1.34 1.76 12.10
N GLU A 169 0.95 0.76 11.30
CA GLU A 169 1.86 0.13 10.36
C GLU A 169 2.09 1.02 9.15
N THR A 170 3.30 1.53 9.01
CA THR A 170 3.72 2.45 7.94
C THR A 170 4.94 1.92 7.20
N ALA A 171 5.19 2.44 5.99
CA ALA A 171 6.42 2.15 5.25
C ALA A 171 7.67 2.64 6.01
N ASP A 172 7.53 3.71 6.78
CA ASP A 172 8.60 4.27 7.60
C ASP A 172 9.00 3.31 8.73
N LEU A 173 8.03 2.72 9.43
CA LEU A 173 8.28 1.71 10.46
C LEU A 173 9.13 0.55 9.93
N VAL A 174 8.72 -0.06 8.80
CA VAL A 174 9.46 -1.22 8.25
C VAL A 174 10.81 -0.84 7.67
N THR A 175 10.96 0.39 7.15
CA THR A 175 12.24 0.93 6.69
C THR A 175 13.20 1.14 7.85
N ARG A 176 12.77 1.78 8.93
CA ARG A 176 13.59 1.95 10.15
C ARG A 176 14.00 0.61 10.78
N THR A 177 13.06 -0.36 10.82
CA THR A 177 13.38 -1.71 11.31
C THR A 177 14.49 -2.35 10.49
N PHE A 178 14.44 -2.20 9.15
CA PHE A 178 15.47 -2.72 8.24
C PHE A 178 16.81 -2.02 8.45
N ASP A 179 16.84 -0.70 8.57
CA ASP A 179 18.08 0.07 8.79
C ASP A 179 18.73 -0.27 10.13
N LYS A 180 17.95 -0.44 11.20
CA LYS A 180 18.43 -0.91 12.50
C LYS A 180 19.06 -2.30 12.40
N ALA A 181 18.39 -3.22 11.69
CA ALA A 181 18.92 -4.58 11.48
C ALA A 181 20.23 -4.58 10.70
N LEU A 182 20.37 -3.74 9.67
CA LEU A 182 21.63 -3.55 8.94
C LEU A 182 22.74 -3.02 9.84
N ALA A 183 22.46 -2.04 10.70
CA ALA A 183 23.42 -1.45 11.61
C ALA A 183 23.95 -2.49 12.61
N ILE A 184 23.06 -3.29 13.22
CA ILE A 184 23.44 -4.35 14.18
C ILE A 184 24.24 -5.48 13.52
N SER A 185 23.97 -5.75 12.25
CA SER A 185 24.64 -6.80 11.48
C SER A 185 26.04 -6.42 10.99
N ASN A 186 26.62 -5.31 11.48
CA ASN A 186 27.93 -4.79 11.09
C ASN A 186 28.10 -4.64 9.57
N GLY A 187 27.03 -4.22 8.89
CA GLY A 187 27.00 -4.03 7.45
C GLY A 187 26.79 -5.32 6.65
N ALA A 188 26.63 -6.49 7.28
CA ALA A 188 26.21 -7.69 6.59
C ALA A 188 24.77 -7.52 6.08
N LYS A 189 24.60 -7.66 4.77
CA LYS A 189 23.30 -7.46 4.10
C LYS A 189 22.71 -8.79 3.68
N PRO A 190 21.40 -9.00 3.82
CA PRO A 190 20.76 -10.19 3.28
C PRO A 190 20.74 -10.14 1.75
N THR A 191 20.82 -11.30 1.12
CA THR A 191 20.57 -11.41 -0.33
C THR A 191 19.10 -11.22 -0.63
N VAL A 192 18.23 -11.72 0.28
CA VAL A 192 16.77 -11.68 0.16
C VAL A 192 16.16 -11.23 1.48
N LEU A 193 15.22 -10.29 1.40
CA LEU A 193 14.28 -9.98 2.48
C LEU A 193 12.90 -10.47 2.06
N HIS A 194 12.27 -11.32 2.87
CA HIS A 194 10.93 -11.84 2.60
C HIS A 194 9.90 -11.23 3.54
N SER A 195 8.75 -10.84 3.00
CA SER A 195 7.62 -10.28 3.74
C SER A 195 6.28 -10.82 3.22
N ASP A 196 5.20 -10.45 3.86
CA ASP A 196 3.86 -10.52 3.27
C ASP A 196 3.64 -9.41 2.22
N GLN A 197 2.42 -9.33 1.66
CA GLN A 197 2.01 -8.26 0.74
C GLN A 197 1.29 -7.10 1.47
N GLY A 198 1.65 -6.81 2.70
CA GLY A 198 1.14 -5.67 3.46
C GLY A 198 1.39 -4.32 2.76
N SER A 199 0.59 -3.32 3.10
CA SER A 199 0.69 -1.99 2.47
C SER A 199 2.01 -1.29 2.75
N SER A 200 2.63 -1.55 3.88
CA SER A 200 3.96 -1.07 4.27
C SER A 200 5.04 -1.65 3.34
N TYR A 201 5.01 -2.95 3.10
CA TYR A 201 5.97 -3.69 2.28
C TYR A 201 5.79 -3.47 0.78
N THR A 202 4.56 -3.25 0.29
CA THR A 202 4.29 -2.94 -1.12
C THR A 202 4.43 -1.46 -1.46
N SER A 203 4.94 -0.63 -0.54
CA SER A 203 5.21 0.78 -0.80
C SER A 203 6.41 0.99 -1.71
N GLY A 204 6.33 1.97 -2.63
CA GLY A 204 7.45 2.32 -3.50
C GLY A 204 8.67 2.82 -2.72
N VAL A 205 8.46 3.45 -1.56
CA VAL A 205 9.55 3.95 -0.70
C VAL A 205 10.37 2.78 -0.17
N PHE A 206 9.74 1.79 0.45
CA PHE A 206 10.43 0.62 1.00
C PHE A 206 11.13 -0.20 -0.07
N ASN A 207 10.47 -0.47 -1.21
CA ASN A 207 11.06 -1.24 -2.30
C ASN A 207 12.28 -0.56 -2.94
N LYS A 208 12.22 0.78 -3.12
CA LYS A 208 13.39 1.56 -3.57
C LYS A 208 14.53 1.51 -2.56
N HIS A 209 14.21 1.57 -1.27
CA HIS A 209 15.20 1.50 -0.20
C HIS A 209 15.90 0.13 -0.17
N LEU A 210 15.17 -0.99 -0.28
CA LEU A 210 15.77 -2.33 -0.41
C LEU A 210 16.67 -2.43 -1.65
N ALA A 211 16.18 -1.97 -2.80
CA ALA A 211 16.95 -2.00 -4.05
C ALA A 211 18.24 -1.18 -3.97
N SER A 212 18.23 0.01 -3.33
CA SER A 212 19.43 0.83 -3.11
C SER A 212 20.46 0.14 -2.21
N ASN A 213 20.03 -0.77 -1.34
CA ASN A 213 20.88 -1.61 -0.53
C ASN A 213 21.32 -2.91 -1.23
N GLY A 214 20.88 -3.18 -2.46
CA GLY A 214 21.19 -4.40 -3.21
C GLY A 214 20.43 -5.64 -2.71
N VAL A 215 19.36 -5.48 -1.94
CA VAL A 215 18.57 -6.57 -1.35
C VAL A 215 17.37 -6.89 -2.24
N LYS A 216 17.19 -8.16 -2.57
CA LYS A 216 16.03 -8.63 -3.34
C LYS A 216 14.81 -8.76 -2.41
N HIS A 217 13.70 -8.17 -2.79
CA HIS A 217 12.45 -8.34 -2.06
C HIS A 217 11.70 -9.59 -2.55
N SER A 218 11.38 -10.47 -1.64
CA SER A 218 10.53 -11.65 -1.85
C SER A 218 9.23 -11.48 -1.10
N MET A 219 8.10 -11.85 -1.69
CA MET A 219 6.79 -11.69 -1.05
C MET A 219 5.98 -12.97 -1.05
N SER A 220 5.26 -13.20 0.05
CA SER A 220 4.26 -14.26 0.18
C SER A 220 3.17 -14.12 -0.87
N ARG A 221 2.58 -15.22 -1.29
CA ARG A 221 1.38 -15.20 -2.15
C ARG A 221 0.17 -14.67 -1.37
N PRO A 222 -0.77 -13.97 -2.02
CA PRO A 222 -1.96 -13.47 -1.34
C PRO A 222 -2.76 -14.61 -0.69
N GLY A 223 -3.11 -14.43 0.58
CA GLY A 223 -3.92 -15.40 1.32
C GLY A 223 -3.23 -16.73 1.64
N THR A 224 -1.90 -16.78 1.57
CA THR A 224 -1.11 -17.98 1.88
C THR A 224 -0.19 -17.69 3.07
N PRO A 225 -0.70 -17.76 4.31
CA PRO A 225 0.08 -17.48 5.52
C PRO A 225 1.32 -18.37 5.62
N GLY A 226 1.23 -19.63 5.25
CA GLY A 226 2.37 -20.56 5.27
C GLY A 226 3.62 -20.09 4.52
N ASP A 227 3.48 -19.12 3.60
CA ASP A 227 4.63 -18.53 2.88
C ASP A 227 5.52 -17.67 3.80
N ASN A 228 5.00 -17.18 4.95
CA ASN A 228 5.77 -16.47 6.00
C ASN A 228 5.66 -17.17 7.37
N SER A 229 5.52 -18.48 7.36
CA SER A 229 5.40 -19.30 8.57
C SER A 229 6.50 -19.09 9.62
N PRO A 230 7.78 -18.74 9.28
CA PRO A 230 8.79 -18.45 10.28
C PRO A 230 8.47 -17.24 11.17
N MET A 231 7.83 -16.19 10.61
CA MET A 231 7.41 -15.03 11.39
C MET A 231 6.11 -15.29 12.15
N GLU A 232 5.16 -15.98 11.52
CA GLU A 232 3.91 -16.39 12.20
C GLU A 232 4.19 -17.27 13.42
N SER A 233 5.09 -18.22 13.29
CA SER A 233 5.55 -19.06 14.40
C SER A 233 6.19 -18.22 15.52
N PHE A 234 7.03 -17.25 15.16
CA PHE A 234 7.64 -16.35 16.13
C PHE A 234 6.58 -15.54 16.90
N TRP A 235 5.61 -14.95 16.19
CA TRP A 235 4.53 -14.20 16.83
C TRP A 235 3.66 -15.08 17.72
N SER A 236 3.39 -16.31 17.30
CA SER A 236 2.66 -17.29 18.12
C SER A 236 3.40 -17.57 19.42
N HIS A 237 4.69 -17.91 19.37
CA HIS A 237 5.51 -18.14 20.57
C HIS A 237 5.59 -16.89 21.46
N MET A 238 5.83 -15.72 20.89
CA MET A 238 5.86 -14.47 21.63
C MET A 238 4.56 -14.22 22.40
N LYS A 239 3.42 -14.43 21.76
CA LYS A 239 2.10 -14.22 22.38
C LYS A 239 1.76 -15.28 23.40
N THR A 240 2.01 -16.57 23.11
CA THR A 240 1.60 -17.68 23.97
C THR A 240 2.59 -17.97 25.09
N GLU A 241 3.89 -17.91 24.83
CA GLU A 241 4.91 -18.28 25.83
C GLU A 241 5.35 -17.09 26.69
N PHE A 242 5.05 -15.84 26.27
CA PHE A 242 5.48 -14.65 26.99
C PHE A 242 4.32 -13.69 27.33
N PHE A 243 3.64 -13.10 26.36
CA PHE A 243 2.61 -12.09 26.63
C PHE A 243 1.33 -12.60 27.30
N ASN A 244 1.10 -13.92 27.34
CA ASN A 244 0.03 -14.46 28.18
C ASN A 244 0.31 -14.30 29.69
N PHE A 245 1.58 -14.11 30.08
CA PHE A 245 1.98 -14.04 31.48
C PHE A 245 2.41 -12.62 31.91
N TYR A 246 2.68 -11.74 30.96
CA TYR A 246 3.16 -10.40 31.22
C TYR A 246 2.29 -9.37 30.50
N HIS A 247 1.80 -8.38 31.28
CA HIS A 247 0.96 -7.32 30.76
C HIS A 247 1.61 -5.97 31.03
N ALA A 248 1.54 -5.06 30.06
CA ALA A 248 1.98 -3.69 30.18
C ALA A 248 0.79 -2.76 30.42
N LEU A 249 0.93 -1.78 31.28
CA LEU A 249 -0.09 -0.77 31.56
C LEU A 249 0.10 0.51 30.74
N ASN A 250 1.29 0.73 30.21
CA ASN A 250 1.64 1.89 29.39
C ASN A 250 2.65 1.49 28.31
N ARG A 251 2.96 2.45 27.43
CA ARG A 251 3.85 2.24 26.30
C ARG A 251 5.28 1.89 26.71
N GLU A 252 5.79 2.54 27.74
CA GLU A 252 7.15 2.34 28.25
C GLU A 252 7.33 0.92 28.78
N GLU A 253 6.37 0.43 29.57
CA GLU A 253 6.35 -0.95 30.03
C GLU A 253 6.24 -1.96 28.87
N MET A 254 5.44 -1.63 27.83
CA MET A 254 5.32 -2.50 26.66
C MET A 254 6.66 -2.60 25.90
N VAL A 255 7.40 -1.51 25.75
CA VAL A 255 8.74 -1.51 25.16
C VAL A 255 9.68 -2.41 25.94
N GLN A 256 9.72 -2.26 27.28
CA GLN A 256 10.54 -3.10 28.15
C GLN A 256 10.17 -4.59 28.05
N LEU A 257 8.88 -4.90 27.95
CA LEU A 257 8.41 -6.28 27.79
C LEU A 257 8.79 -6.85 26.42
N ILE A 258 8.70 -6.08 25.34
CA ILE A 258 9.16 -6.50 24.02
C ILE A 258 10.66 -6.81 24.05
N GLU A 259 11.47 -5.92 24.59
CA GLU A 259 12.90 -6.12 24.74
C GLU A 259 13.24 -7.37 25.57
N LYS A 260 12.59 -7.53 26.71
CA LYS A 260 12.73 -8.71 27.56
C LYS A 260 12.33 -10.00 26.83
N CYS A 261 11.25 -9.98 26.06
CA CYS A 261 10.77 -11.11 25.27
C CYS A 261 11.77 -11.50 24.18
N ILE A 262 12.27 -10.53 23.40
CA ILE A 262 13.22 -10.77 22.32
C ILE A 262 14.56 -11.26 22.88
N ASN A 263 15.02 -10.69 24.00
CA ASN A 263 16.21 -11.17 24.68
C ASN A 263 16.04 -12.62 25.19
N TRP A 264 14.90 -12.93 25.81
CA TRP A 264 14.58 -14.30 26.20
C TRP A 264 14.57 -15.24 24.98
N TYR A 265 13.89 -14.85 23.91
CA TYR A 265 13.83 -15.65 22.68
C TYR A 265 15.20 -15.91 22.06
N ASN A 266 16.04 -14.90 21.96
CA ASN A 266 17.35 -14.99 21.33
C ASN A 266 18.41 -15.72 22.18
N TYR A 267 18.38 -15.59 23.51
CA TYR A 267 19.46 -16.03 24.38
C TYR A 267 19.09 -17.15 25.37
N LYS A 268 17.78 -17.44 25.56
CA LYS A 268 17.33 -18.42 26.55
C LYS A 268 16.41 -19.50 25.97
N ARG A 269 15.61 -19.18 24.96
CA ARG A 269 14.69 -20.11 24.36
C ARG A 269 15.41 -21.09 23.44
N ARG A 270 15.54 -22.36 23.91
CA ARG A 270 16.12 -23.44 23.10
C ARG A 270 15.13 -23.93 22.05
N GLN A 271 15.65 -24.31 20.88
CA GLN A 271 14.83 -24.75 19.74
C GLN A 271 15.32 -26.11 19.22
N GLU A 272 14.40 -27.02 19.02
CA GLU A 272 14.70 -28.35 18.48
C GLU A 272 15.31 -28.26 17.08
N THR A 273 14.77 -27.38 16.23
CA THR A 273 15.27 -27.11 14.88
C THR A 273 16.71 -26.57 14.85
N LEU A 274 17.20 -26.06 15.96
CA LEU A 274 18.57 -25.60 16.17
C LEU A 274 19.40 -26.57 17.02
N ASN A 275 19.07 -27.84 16.99
CA ASN A 275 19.75 -28.90 17.77
C ASN A 275 19.78 -28.61 19.28
N GLY A 276 18.71 -28.06 19.83
CA GLY A 276 18.61 -27.72 21.24
C GLY A 276 19.36 -26.45 21.65
N MET A 277 19.92 -25.71 20.71
CA MET A 277 20.58 -24.42 20.96
C MET A 277 19.58 -23.26 20.95
N THR A 278 19.95 -22.17 21.58
CA THR A 278 19.29 -20.88 21.38
C THR A 278 19.70 -20.26 20.05
N PRO A 279 18.94 -19.33 19.48
CA PRO A 279 19.32 -18.60 18.26
C PRO A 279 20.73 -18.05 18.28
N LYS A 280 21.13 -17.41 19.37
CA LYS A 280 22.46 -16.79 19.48
C LYS A 280 23.57 -17.82 19.70
N GLU A 281 23.34 -18.92 20.41
CA GLU A 281 24.28 -20.05 20.48
C GLU A 281 24.51 -20.64 19.09
N PHE A 282 23.47 -20.90 18.33
CA PHE A 282 23.57 -21.45 16.97
C PHE A 282 24.31 -20.50 16.01
N ARG A 283 24.01 -19.21 16.04
CA ARG A 283 24.70 -18.20 15.23
C ARG A 283 26.21 -18.18 15.51
N ASN A 284 26.60 -18.20 16.78
CA ASN A 284 28.00 -18.21 17.17
C ASN A 284 28.73 -19.50 16.69
N HIS A 285 28.04 -20.65 16.76
CA HIS A 285 28.56 -21.90 16.22
C HIS A 285 28.74 -21.88 14.71
N ALA A 286 27.79 -21.27 13.97
CA ALA A 286 27.87 -21.14 12.52
C ALA A 286 29.05 -20.25 12.09
N ILE A 287 29.29 -19.15 12.79
CA ILE A 287 30.41 -18.23 12.53
C ILE A 287 31.76 -18.91 12.77
N LEU A 288 31.90 -19.68 13.87
CA LEU A 288 33.13 -20.39 14.18
C LEU A 288 33.48 -21.50 13.18
N LYS A 289 32.49 -22.07 12.47
CA LYS A 289 32.74 -23.08 11.41
C LYS A 289 33.16 -22.47 10.08
N THR A 290 32.96 -21.18 9.88
CA THR A 290 33.25 -20.46 8.61
C THR A 290 34.47 -19.57 8.71
N ALA A 291 35.06 -19.37 9.89
CA ALA A 291 36.32 -18.69 10.16
C ALA A 291 37.50 -19.68 10.17
#